data_8fd33c302001db62099d6c063ccc7de2
#
_entry.id   8fd33c302001db62099d6c063ccc7de2
#
_cell.length_a   1.000
_cell.length_b   1.000
_cell.length_c   1.000
_cell.angle_alpha   90.00
_cell.angle_beta   90.00
_cell.angle_gamma   90.00
#
_symmetry.space_group_name_H-M   'P 1'
#
loop_
_entity.id
_entity.type
_entity.pdbx_description
1 polymer ?
#
loop_
_entity_poly.entity_id
_entity_poly.type
_entity_poly.pdbx_seq_one_letter_code
_entity_poly.pdbx_strand_id
1 'polypeptide(L)'
;AAGAVLVLRGRGTEAGGPLVAAAPVLVAVIAALLLVRLHPLPLRLALRPLARTRGALGFLAVARTGRGSPAQLLPLLAVLVALTTAAFGGAVLAGIDDARDRAALLATGADARVERSRTPLPDGLADQVGAVDGVRHTASVHVDYSLALPDGTTVAMAVVEPGAYARLARETGLGAFDARVLREAPPGPAATKESGPVLSAIASPRTAELLGAGRHSWGGPLGRFTLQVTEVRPTTPALPGQEFLLVDGADLPKALPTLVLATGSGLDTAALKKAADSAGEHTELTLRTAERAAFTDSPLQSGAERLYLVAVAAGIVFAALAVLLSLLRSASERTALLARLRTMGLSARQGRRLLVLEALPQAVLAAAGCVLVARVALALTADGVSLELLALPPGFDAVTAVLRADPWSLLVPAAGSVLLTVAVAAAQAWWTARRTAATELRAGDGR
;
A
#
# COMPACT_ATOMS: atom_id res chain seq x y z
N ALA A 1 -23.51 -10.95 -15.65
CA ALA A 1 -22.20 -10.46 -15.21
C ALA A 1 -22.20 -8.95 -14.98
N ALA A 2 -22.51 -8.11 -15.96
CA ALA A 2 -22.67 -6.66 -15.78
C ALA A 2 -23.75 -6.30 -14.74
N GLY A 3 -24.85 -7.09 -14.68
CA GLY A 3 -25.89 -6.95 -13.66
C GLY A 3 -25.41 -7.23 -12.23
N ALA A 4 -24.46 -8.16 -12.03
CA ALA A 4 -23.88 -8.44 -10.71
C ALA A 4 -23.02 -7.28 -10.20
N VAL A 5 -22.25 -6.64 -11.09
CA VAL A 5 -21.43 -5.45 -10.76
C VAL A 5 -22.32 -4.24 -10.44
N LEU A 6 -23.44 -4.07 -11.16
CA LEU A 6 -24.43 -3.01 -10.90
C LEU A 6 -25.19 -3.25 -9.59
N VAL A 7 -25.49 -4.50 -9.24
CA VAL A 7 -26.15 -4.87 -7.98
C VAL A 7 -25.19 -4.67 -6.79
N LEU A 8 -23.89 -4.91 -6.98
CA LEU A 8 -22.85 -4.63 -5.97
C LEU A 8 -22.67 -3.11 -5.73
N ARG A 9 -22.81 -2.28 -6.78
CA ARG A 9 -22.77 -0.82 -6.65
C ARG A 9 -24.04 -0.21 -6.05
N GLY A 10 -25.20 -0.86 -6.25
CA GLY A 10 -26.50 -0.33 -5.82
C GLY A 10 -26.97 -0.75 -4.42
N ARG A 11 -26.31 -1.72 -3.80
CA ARG A 11 -26.61 -2.18 -2.44
C ARG A 11 -25.46 -1.82 -1.50
N GLY A 12 -25.39 -0.57 -1.10
CA GLY A 12 -24.56 -0.10 0.00
C GLY A 12 -25.13 -0.49 1.35
N THR A 13 -25.26 -1.80 1.64
CA THR A 13 -25.64 -2.27 2.98
C THR A 13 -25.12 -3.69 3.18
N GLU A 14 -24.40 -3.87 4.28
CA GLU A 14 -23.76 -5.07 4.79
C GLU A 14 -22.44 -5.43 4.11
N ALA A 15 -21.38 -4.74 4.56
CA ALA A 15 -20.00 -5.14 4.38
C ALA A 15 -19.78 -6.54 4.97
N GLY A 16 -19.66 -7.59 4.13
CA GLY A 16 -19.33 -8.94 4.58
C GLY A 16 -20.06 -10.08 3.90
N GLY A 17 -20.93 -9.83 2.95
CA GLY A 17 -21.63 -10.91 2.25
C GLY A 17 -20.69 -11.76 1.36
N PRO A 18 -20.95 -13.10 1.21
CA PRO A 18 -20.10 -14.00 0.42
C PRO A 18 -20.00 -13.56 -1.06
N LEU A 19 -20.94 -12.76 -1.55
CA LEU A 19 -20.91 -12.15 -2.90
C LEU A 19 -19.85 -11.06 -3.04
N VAL A 20 -19.59 -10.29 -1.97
CA VAL A 20 -18.53 -9.26 -1.98
C VAL A 20 -17.16 -9.93 -1.99
N ALA A 21 -16.99 -11.01 -1.23
CA ALA A 21 -15.76 -11.80 -1.23
C ALA A 21 -15.50 -12.49 -2.58
N ALA A 22 -16.56 -12.87 -3.32
CA ALA A 22 -16.45 -13.50 -4.64
C ALA A 22 -16.32 -12.47 -5.80
N ALA A 23 -16.59 -11.19 -5.55
CA ALA A 23 -16.59 -10.15 -6.58
C ALA A 23 -15.27 -10.06 -7.38
N PRO A 24 -14.07 -10.11 -6.74
CA PRO A 24 -12.80 -10.07 -7.47
C PRO A 24 -12.63 -11.23 -8.44
N VAL A 25 -13.04 -12.44 -8.02
CA VAL A 25 -12.96 -13.65 -8.86
C VAL A 25 -13.93 -13.55 -10.04
N LEU A 26 -15.15 -13.08 -9.82
CA LEU A 26 -16.15 -12.89 -10.87
C LEU A 26 -15.69 -11.84 -11.89
N VAL A 27 -15.15 -10.71 -11.43
CA VAL A 27 -14.59 -9.68 -12.30
C VAL A 27 -13.40 -10.24 -13.09
N ALA A 28 -12.53 -11.00 -12.44
CA ALA A 28 -11.38 -11.64 -13.09
C ALA A 28 -11.84 -12.62 -14.19
N VAL A 29 -12.84 -13.44 -13.93
CA VAL A 29 -13.39 -14.38 -14.93
C VAL A 29 -14.01 -13.63 -16.12
N ILE A 30 -14.80 -12.58 -15.87
CA ILE A 30 -15.42 -11.78 -16.94
C ILE A 30 -14.34 -11.12 -17.80
N ALA A 31 -13.38 -10.46 -17.15
CA ALA A 31 -12.31 -9.77 -17.84
C ALA A 31 -11.39 -10.74 -18.58
N ALA A 32 -11.15 -11.94 -18.02
CA ALA A 32 -10.44 -13.02 -18.68
C ALA A 32 -11.16 -13.50 -19.96
N LEU A 33 -12.47 -13.70 -19.90
CA LEU A 33 -13.28 -14.06 -21.07
C LEU A 33 -13.27 -12.97 -22.15
N LEU A 34 -13.36 -11.70 -21.74
CA LEU A 34 -13.24 -10.56 -22.65
C LEU A 34 -11.85 -10.50 -23.30
N LEU A 35 -10.81 -10.68 -22.49
CA LEU A 35 -9.43 -10.65 -22.99
C LEU A 35 -9.16 -11.80 -23.96
N VAL A 36 -9.65 -13.01 -23.68
CA VAL A 36 -9.57 -14.15 -24.59
C VAL A 36 -10.25 -13.82 -25.91
N ARG A 37 -11.39 -13.14 -25.89
CA ARG A 37 -12.10 -12.73 -27.12
C ARG A 37 -11.37 -11.62 -27.87
N LEU A 38 -10.74 -10.71 -27.16
CA LEU A 38 -9.98 -9.58 -27.70
C LEU A 38 -8.54 -9.95 -28.08
N HIS A 39 -7.99 -11.07 -27.55
CA HIS A 39 -6.63 -11.53 -27.76
C HIS A 39 -6.14 -11.50 -29.24
N PRO A 40 -6.94 -11.86 -30.26
CA PRO A 40 -6.46 -11.80 -31.64
C PRO A 40 -6.25 -10.37 -32.17
N LEU A 41 -6.87 -9.36 -31.58
CA LEU A 41 -6.79 -7.97 -32.04
C LEU A 41 -5.38 -7.35 -31.86
N PRO A 42 -4.76 -7.35 -30.66
CA PRO A 42 -3.42 -6.79 -30.46
C PRO A 42 -2.36 -7.57 -31.25
N LEU A 43 -2.54 -8.90 -31.41
CA LEU A 43 -1.64 -9.71 -32.24
C LEU A 43 -1.71 -9.32 -33.71
N ARG A 44 -2.90 -9.06 -34.24
CA ARG A 44 -3.09 -8.58 -35.64
C ARG A 44 -2.49 -7.18 -35.82
N LEU A 45 -2.62 -6.30 -34.81
CA LEU A 45 -2.02 -4.97 -34.82
C LEU A 45 -0.48 -5.05 -34.76
N ALA A 46 0.08 -5.94 -33.94
CA ALA A 46 1.52 -6.15 -33.82
C ALA A 46 2.14 -6.76 -35.09
N LEU A 47 1.38 -7.50 -35.89
CA LEU A 47 1.84 -8.02 -37.21
C LEU A 47 2.16 -6.90 -38.20
N ARG A 48 1.50 -5.75 -38.16
CA ARG A 48 1.72 -4.63 -39.09
C ARG A 48 3.14 -4.04 -39.04
N PRO A 49 3.71 -3.67 -37.88
CA PRO A 49 5.10 -3.20 -37.82
C PRO A 49 6.11 -4.31 -38.02
N LEU A 50 5.83 -5.55 -37.54
CA LEU A 50 6.75 -6.69 -37.73
C LEU A 50 6.84 -7.18 -39.17
N ALA A 51 5.80 -7.01 -39.98
CA ALA A 51 5.85 -7.27 -41.41
C ALA A 51 6.82 -6.33 -42.16
N ARG A 52 7.16 -5.19 -41.58
CA ARG A 52 8.12 -4.22 -42.18
C ARG A 52 9.57 -4.49 -41.75
N THR A 53 9.80 -5.36 -40.76
CA THR A 53 11.16 -5.74 -40.31
C THR A 53 11.68 -6.90 -41.16
N ARG A 54 12.97 -6.85 -41.53
CA ARG A 54 13.63 -7.83 -42.41
C ARG A 54 13.88 -9.23 -41.79
N GLY A 55 13.23 -9.57 -40.67
CA GLY A 55 13.44 -10.83 -39.97
C GLY A 55 12.31 -11.85 -40.20
N ALA A 56 12.48 -12.84 -41.04
CA ALA A 56 11.49 -13.90 -41.29
C ALA A 56 11.05 -14.67 -40.03
N LEU A 57 11.93 -14.85 -39.04
CA LEU A 57 11.67 -15.59 -37.81
C LEU A 57 10.65 -14.88 -36.91
N GLY A 58 10.76 -13.56 -36.75
CA GLY A 58 9.82 -12.76 -35.91
C GLY A 58 8.42 -12.71 -36.53
N PHE A 59 8.33 -12.54 -37.84
CA PHE A 59 7.05 -12.55 -38.56
C PHE A 59 6.34 -13.90 -38.46
N LEU A 60 7.07 -15.01 -38.69
CA LEU A 60 6.53 -16.37 -38.58
C LEU A 60 6.05 -16.69 -37.16
N ALA A 61 6.77 -16.26 -36.13
CA ALA A 61 6.41 -16.47 -34.75
C ALA A 61 5.06 -15.78 -34.42
N VAL A 62 4.90 -14.49 -34.75
CA VAL A 62 3.67 -13.73 -34.43
C VAL A 62 2.49 -14.11 -35.33
N ALA A 63 2.73 -14.40 -36.63
CA ALA A 63 1.71 -14.85 -37.57
C ALA A 63 1.07 -16.18 -37.16
N ARG A 64 1.87 -17.06 -36.54
CA ARG A 64 1.43 -18.35 -36.05
C ARG A 64 0.65 -18.22 -34.74
N THR A 65 1.10 -17.37 -33.83
CA THR A 65 0.40 -17.08 -32.57
C THR A 65 -1.01 -16.53 -32.80
N GLY A 66 -1.22 -15.73 -33.88
CA GLY A 66 -2.51 -15.17 -34.23
C GLY A 66 -3.53 -16.16 -34.84
N ARG A 67 -3.07 -17.37 -35.24
CA ARG A 67 -3.90 -18.45 -35.81
C ARG A 67 -4.08 -19.65 -34.86
N GLY A 68 -3.75 -19.49 -33.58
CA GLY A 68 -3.80 -20.56 -32.59
C GLY A 68 -5.20 -21.20 -32.46
N SER A 69 -5.20 -22.52 -32.21
CA SER A 69 -6.41 -23.32 -32.05
C SER A 69 -7.17 -22.93 -30.77
N PRO A 70 -8.52 -23.07 -30.72
CA PRO A 70 -9.31 -22.81 -29.51
C PRO A 70 -8.84 -23.59 -28.27
N ALA A 71 -8.17 -24.70 -28.45
CA ALA A 71 -7.63 -25.53 -27.37
C ALA A 71 -6.52 -24.81 -26.53
N GLN A 72 -5.91 -23.75 -27.06
CA GLN A 72 -4.89 -22.95 -26.36
C GLN A 72 -5.50 -21.86 -25.46
N LEU A 73 -6.81 -21.61 -25.56
CA LEU A 73 -7.50 -20.56 -24.79
C LEU A 73 -7.72 -20.94 -23.33
N LEU A 74 -7.98 -22.20 -23.03
CA LEU A 74 -8.22 -22.70 -21.67
C LEU A 74 -7.02 -22.50 -20.73
N PRO A 75 -5.80 -22.88 -21.10
CA PRO A 75 -4.60 -22.60 -20.31
C PRO A 75 -4.33 -21.11 -20.13
N LEU A 76 -4.54 -20.30 -21.17
CA LEU A 76 -4.40 -18.85 -21.08
C LEU A 76 -5.37 -18.25 -20.05
N LEU A 77 -6.64 -18.69 -20.07
CA LEU A 77 -7.66 -18.27 -19.13
C LEU A 77 -7.28 -18.67 -17.69
N ALA A 78 -6.82 -19.92 -17.49
CA ALA A 78 -6.38 -20.39 -16.19
C ALA A 78 -5.22 -19.56 -15.61
N VAL A 79 -4.21 -19.27 -16.45
CA VAL A 79 -3.08 -18.41 -16.06
C VAL A 79 -3.56 -17.01 -15.71
N LEU A 80 -4.45 -16.45 -16.50
CA LEU A 80 -4.95 -15.09 -16.31
C LEU A 80 -5.77 -14.96 -15.03
N VAL A 81 -6.66 -15.92 -14.74
CA VAL A 81 -7.42 -15.96 -13.48
C VAL A 81 -6.47 -16.12 -12.28
N ALA A 82 -5.51 -17.06 -12.34
CA ALA A 82 -4.55 -17.27 -11.26
C ALA A 82 -3.70 -16.02 -10.99
N LEU A 83 -3.18 -15.37 -12.04
CA LEU A 83 -2.39 -14.15 -11.90
C LEU A 83 -3.21 -12.96 -11.39
N THR A 84 -4.47 -12.85 -11.82
CA THR A 84 -5.35 -11.78 -11.35
C THR A 84 -5.68 -11.99 -9.86
N THR A 85 -5.92 -13.23 -9.45
CA THR A 85 -6.14 -13.56 -8.03
C THR A 85 -4.89 -13.28 -7.20
N ALA A 86 -3.70 -13.63 -7.70
CA ALA A 86 -2.43 -13.33 -7.02
C ALA A 86 -2.18 -11.80 -6.90
N ALA A 87 -2.43 -11.06 -7.98
CA ALA A 87 -2.26 -9.60 -7.98
C ALA A 87 -3.27 -8.90 -7.05
N PHE A 88 -4.52 -9.38 -7.02
CA PHE A 88 -5.55 -8.88 -6.11
C PHE A 88 -5.19 -9.17 -4.66
N GLY A 89 -4.80 -10.42 -4.36
CA GLY A 89 -4.34 -10.82 -3.01
C GLY A 89 -3.16 -9.98 -2.54
N GLY A 90 -2.16 -9.76 -3.40
CA GLY A 90 -1.03 -8.89 -3.10
C GLY A 90 -1.44 -7.44 -2.80
N ALA A 91 -2.41 -6.89 -3.55
CA ALA A 91 -2.92 -5.55 -3.31
C ALA A 91 -3.73 -5.44 -2.01
N VAL A 92 -4.47 -6.48 -1.64
CA VAL A 92 -5.17 -6.57 -0.34
C VAL A 92 -4.16 -6.59 0.81
N LEU A 93 -3.13 -7.44 0.74
CA LEU A 93 -2.08 -7.50 1.76
C LEU A 93 -1.35 -6.16 1.91
N ALA A 94 -0.98 -5.53 0.79
CA ALA A 94 -0.37 -4.20 0.80
C ALA A 94 -1.30 -3.12 1.41
N GLY A 95 -2.60 -3.20 1.13
CA GLY A 95 -3.61 -2.31 1.73
C GLY A 95 -3.75 -2.50 3.24
N ILE A 96 -3.70 -3.73 3.72
CA ILE A 96 -3.71 -4.06 5.16
C ILE A 96 -2.45 -3.52 5.84
N ASP A 97 -1.27 -3.72 5.24
CA ASP A 97 0.00 -3.22 5.77
C ASP A 97 0.03 -1.70 5.86
N ASP A 98 -0.44 -1.00 4.82
CA ASP A 98 -0.54 0.46 4.78
C ASP A 98 -1.54 0.99 5.83
N ALA A 99 -2.67 0.30 6.03
CA ALA A 99 -3.65 0.66 7.05
C ALA A 99 -3.09 0.48 8.47
N ARG A 100 -2.39 -0.62 8.75
CA ARG A 100 -1.71 -0.86 10.04
C ARG A 100 -0.64 0.18 10.33
N ASP A 101 0.13 0.54 9.31
CA ASP A 101 1.17 1.55 9.44
C ASP A 101 0.61 2.95 9.72
N ARG A 102 -0.51 3.30 9.09
CA ARG A 102 -1.25 4.54 9.40
C ARG A 102 -1.90 4.50 10.76
N ALA A 103 -2.49 3.38 11.16
CA ALA A 103 -3.08 3.23 12.48
C ALA A 103 -2.03 3.35 13.58
N ALA A 104 -0.86 2.73 13.42
CA ALA A 104 0.26 2.87 14.32
C ALA A 104 0.74 4.33 14.41
N LEU A 105 0.83 5.02 13.26
CA LEU A 105 1.17 6.44 13.23
C LEU A 105 0.10 7.30 13.95
N LEU A 106 -1.20 7.00 13.76
CA LEU A 106 -2.27 7.70 14.47
C LEU A 106 -2.34 7.34 15.96
N ALA A 107 -1.87 6.18 16.36
CA ALA A 107 -1.79 5.81 17.77
C ALA A 107 -0.65 6.56 18.49
N THR A 108 0.51 6.69 17.84
CA THR A 108 1.71 7.31 18.43
C THR A 108 1.84 8.80 18.11
N GLY A 109 1.38 9.23 16.94
CA GLY A 109 1.54 10.59 16.43
C GLY A 109 2.93 10.88 15.82
N ALA A 110 3.91 10.01 16.07
CA ALA A 110 5.29 10.10 15.57
C ALA A 110 5.92 8.70 15.50
N ASP A 111 7.22 8.59 15.18
CA ASP A 111 7.91 7.30 15.22
C ASP A 111 8.23 6.84 16.66
N ALA A 112 8.41 7.81 17.58
CA ALA A 112 8.49 7.58 19.02
C ALA A 112 7.74 8.68 19.79
N ARG A 113 7.06 8.28 20.85
CA ARG A 113 6.30 9.14 21.78
C ARG A 113 6.76 8.84 23.19
N VAL A 114 7.27 9.83 23.89
CA VAL A 114 7.60 9.77 25.32
C VAL A 114 6.63 10.69 26.06
N GLU A 115 5.75 10.12 26.83
CA GLU A 115 4.70 10.86 27.53
C GLU A 115 4.73 10.59 29.02
N ARG A 116 4.42 11.60 29.81
CA ARG A 116 4.27 11.48 31.24
C ARG A 116 2.94 12.10 31.64
N SER A 117 2.07 11.26 32.16
CA SER A 117 0.76 11.72 32.62
C SER A 117 0.89 12.56 33.89
N ARG A 118 0.24 13.73 33.94
CA ARG A 118 0.05 14.60 35.09
C ARG A 118 1.25 15.37 35.64
N THR A 119 2.48 15.04 35.26
CA THR A 119 3.68 15.74 35.71
C THR A 119 4.56 16.12 34.51
N PRO A 120 5.19 17.28 34.57
CA PRO A 120 6.12 17.67 33.51
C PRO A 120 7.27 16.68 33.35
N LEU A 121 7.75 16.56 32.12
CA LEU A 121 8.99 15.85 31.81
C LEU A 121 10.21 16.63 32.34
N PRO A 122 11.31 15.96 32.68
CA PRO A 122 12.54 16.64 33.06
C PRO A 122 13.08 17.54 31.95
N ASP A 123 13.69 18.64 32.38
CA ASP A 123 14.40 19.52 31.44
C ASP A 123 15.52 18.75 30.72
N GLY A 124 15.68 19.03 29.42
CA GLY A 124 16.69 18.39 28.58
C GLY A 124 16.35 16.98 28.07
N LEU A 125 15.19 16.39 28.41
CA LEU A 125 14.79 15.09 27.88
C LEU A 125 14.64 15.12 26.35
N ALA A 126 14.12 16.20 25.79
CA ALA A 126 13.99 16.34 24.34
C ALA A 126 15.36 16.33 23.63
N ASP A 127 16.38 16.92 24.25
CA ASP A 127 17.75 16.92 23.74
C ASP A 127 18.37 15.51 23.84
N GLN A 128 18.11 14.82 24.96
CA GLN A 128 18.56 13.42 25.13
C GLN A 128 17.91 12.51 24.08
N VAL A 129 16.61 12.64 23.85
CA VAL A 129 15.89 11.89 22.80
C VAL A 129 16.40 12.29 21.42
N GLY A 130 16.66 13.58 21.20
CA GLY A 130 17.21 14.10 19.92
C GLY A 130 18.62 13.62 19.61
N ALA A 131 19.41 13.27 20.64
CA ALA A 131 20.78 12.74 20.48
C ALA A 131 20.82 11.23 20.21
N VAL A 132 19.68 10.53 20.24
CA VAL A 132 19.61 9.09 19.95
C VAL A 132 19.82 8.84 18.45
N ASP A 133 20.61 7.83 18.13
CA ASP A 133 20.86 7.44 16.75
C ASP A 133 19.56 7.11 16.00
N GLY A 134 19.45 7.67 14.80
CA GLY A 134 18.28 7.50 13.93
C GLY A 134 17.20 8.58 14.12
N VAL A 135 17.23 9.39 15.19
CA VAL A 135 16.31 10.52 15.38
C VAL A 135 16.73 11.70 14.51
N ARG A 136 15.76 12.28 13.78
CA ARG A 136 15.98 13.46 12.93
C ARG A 136 15.38 14.73 13.49
N HIS A 137 14.17 14.64 14.00
CA HIS A 137 13.46 15.78 14.57
C HIS A 137 12.78 15.37 15.87
N THR A 138 12.81 16.28 16.84
CA THR A 138 12.08 16.20 18.10
C THR A 138 11.21 17.43 18.28
N ALA A 139 10.12 17.26 19.01
CA ALA A 139 9.26 18.36 19.43
C ALA A 139 8.75 18.08 20.84
N SER A 140 8.94 19.04 21.74
CA SER A 140 8.35 19.06 23.08
C SER A 140 6.98 19.67 23.01
N VAL A 141 6.03 19.08 23.71
CA VAL A 141 4.63 19.50 23.75
C VAL A 141 4.14 19.45 25.19
N HIS A 142 3.40 20.49 25.60
CA HIS A 142 2.55 20.41 26.78
C HIS A 142 1.13 20.10 26.34
N VAL A 143 0.52 19.07 26.91
CA VAL A 143 -0.86 18.69 26.62
C VAL A 143 -1.74 18.92 27.84
N ASP A 144 -2.79 19.72 27.66
CA ASP A 144 -3.87 19.89 28.64
C ASP A 144 -5.15 19.25 28.06
N TYR A 145 -5.64 18.19 28.71
CA TYR A 145 -6.84 17.46 28.30
C TYR A 145 -8.15 18.04 28.89
N SER A 146 -8.06 19.15 29.60
CA SER A 146 -9.17 19.65 30.40
C SER A 146 -9.70 21.01 30.01
N LEU A 147 -9.34 21.54 28.86
CA LEU A 147 -9.80 22.86 28.41
C LEU A 147 -11.30 22.83 28.12
N ALA A 148 -12.08 23.53 28.98
CA ALA A 148 -13.53 23.61 28.80
C ALA A 148 -13.88 24.65 27.73
N LEU A 149 -14.70 24.25 26.76
CA LEU A 149 -15.26 25.14 25.74
C LEU A 149 -16.50 25.88 26.28
N PRO A 150 -16.95 26.95 25.58
CA PRO A 150 -18.12 27.73 26.04
C PRO A 150 -19.43 26.94 26.12
N ASP A 151 -19.54 25.83 25.37
CA ASP A 151 -20.69 24.92 25.39
C ASP A 151 -20.61 23.85 26.50
N GLY A 152 -19.55 23.86 27.32
CA GLY A 152 -19.31 22.92 28.41
C GLY A 152 -18.62 21.62 27.96
N THR A 153 -18.32 21.44 26.69
CA THR A 153 -17.50 20.31 26.22
C THR A 153 -16.02 20.55 26.58
N THR A 154 -15.24 19.48 26.71
CA THR A 154 -13.79 19.58 26.92
C THR A 154 -13.03 19.22 25.66
N VAL A 155 -11.96 19.95 25.37
CA VAL A 155 -11.06 19.71 24.26
C VAL A 155 -9.61 19.66 24.76
N ALA A 156 -8.79 18.86 24.10
CA ALA A 156 -7.37 18.81 24.40
C ALA A 156 -6.64 20.01 23.75
N MET A 157 -5.78 20.68 24.51
CA MET A 157 -4.93 21.76 24.01
C MET A 157 -3.47 21.33 24.04
N ALA A 158 -2.80 21.43 22.89
CA ALA A 158 -1.38 21.20 22.74
C ALA A 158 -0.65 22.54 22.62
N VAL A 159 0.27 22.79 23.54
CA VAL A 159 1.15 23.97 23.52
C VAL A 159 2.52 23.54 23.00
N VAL A 160 3.00 24.17 21.94
CA VAL A 160 4.17 23.73 21.21
C VAL A 160 5.15 24.86 20.89
N GLU A 161 6.40 24.50 20.54
CA GLU A 161 7.29 25.40 19.80
C GLU A 161 6.98 25.24 18.30
N PRO A 162 6.45 26.29 17.63
CA PRO A 162 5.90 26.16 16.28
C PRO A 162 6.90 25.67 15.23
N GLY A 163 8.19 26.05 15.35
CA GLY A 163 9.20 25.71 14.36
C GLY A 163 9.56 24.23 14.38
N ALA A 164 9.86 23.66 15.54
CA ALA A 164 10.18 22.25 15.71
C ALA A 164 8.95 21.38 15.40
N TYR A 165 7.81 21.77 15.92
CA TYR A 165 6.58 21.02 15.73
C TYR A 165 6.09 21.01 14.28
N ALA A 166 6.19 22.11 13.54
CA ALA A 166 5.83 22.16 12.13
C ALA A 166 6.76 21.31 11.25
N ARG A 167 8.04 21.15 11.62
CA ARG A 167 8.95 20.22 10.94
C ARG A 167 8.49 18.77 11.16
N LEU A 168 8.19 18.41 12.40
CA LEU A 168 7.71 17.09 12.79
C LEU A 168 6.37 16.78 12.11
N ALA A 169 5.41 17.69 12.11
CA ALA A 169 4.11 17.55 11.46
C ALA A 169 4.23 17.31 9.93
N ARG A 170 5.19 17.95 9.28
CA ARG A 170 5.47 17.72 7.85
C ARG A 170 6.07 16.35 7.59
N GLU A 171 6.96 15.87 8.44
CA GLU A 171 7.60 14.56 8.28
C GLU A 171 6.62 13.42 8.53
N THR A 172 5.76 13.54 9.55
CA THR A 172 4.70 12.56 9.85
C THR A 172 3.54 12.62 8.86
N GLY A 173 3.35 13.74 8.16
CA GLY A 173 2.18 13.99 7.31
C GLY A 173 0.89 14.26 8.09
N LEU A 174 0.96 14.42 9.42
CA LEU A 174 -0.18 14.68 10.29
C LEU A 174 -0.38 16.19 10.48
N GLY A 175 -1.31 16.77 9.72
CA GLY A 175 -1.73 18.16 9.89
C GLY A 175 -0.62 19.19 9.66
N ALA A 176 0.17 19.03 8.61
CA ALA A 176 1.24 19.97 8.25
C ALA A 176 0.72 21.41 8.14
N PHE A 177 1.45 22.34 8.72
CA PHE A 177 1.11 23.78 8.75
C PHE A 177 2.38 24.66 8.64
N ASP A 178 2.19 25.95 8.40
CA ASP A 178 3.29 26.93 8.48
C ASP A 178 3.43 27.44 9.93
N ALA A 179 4.64 27.37 10.48
CA ALA A 179 4.94 27.84 11.84
C ALA A 179 4.55 29.31 12.09
N ARG A 180 4.49 30.13 11.02
CA ARG A 180 4.06 31.54 11.12
C ARG A 180 2.63 31.69 11.61
N VAL A 181 1.74 30.78 11.24
CA VAL A 181 0.32 30.82 11.62
C VAL A 181 0.12 30.88 13.13
N LEU A 182 0.98 30.18 13.88
CA LEU A 182 0.91 30.20 15.36
C LEU A 182 1.69 31.38 15.98
N ARG A 183 2.78 31.83 15.33
CA ARG A 183 3.65 32.92 15.83
C ARG A 183 3.05 34.29 15.61
N GLU A 184 2.27 34.46 14.57
CA GLU A 184 1.65 35.74 14.26
C GLU A 184 0.44 35.99 15.14
N ALA A 185 0.42 37.09 15.84
CA ALA A 185 -0.76 37.47 16.61
C ALA A 185 -1.97 37.66 15.70
N PRO A 186 -3.14 37.13 16.06
CA PRO A 186 -4.32 37.25 15.25
C PRO A 186 -4.78 38.72 15.14
N PRO A 187 -5.34 39.15 14.00
CA PRO A 187 -5.74 40.56 13.78
C PRO A 187 -6.84 40.94 14.78
N GLY A 188 -6.70 42.15 15.37
CA GLY A 188 -7.70 42.71 16.28
C GLY A 188 -7.08 43.49 17.46
N PRO A 189 -7.87 43.82 18.49
CA PRO A 189 -7.38 44.60 19.63
C PRO A 189 -6.25 43.88 20.39
N ALA A 190 -5.30 44.68 20.88
CA ALA A 190 -4.15 44.19 21.62
C ALA A 190 -4.56 43.52 22.94
N ALA A 191 -3.69 42.68 23.48
CA ALA A 191 -3.82 42.04 24.77
C ALA A 191 -4.00 43.06 25.89
N THR A 192 -4.90 42.80 26.82
CA THR A 192 -5.09 43.60 28.04
C THR A 192 -4.67 42.75 29.26
N LYS A 193 -4.43 43.41 30.39
CA LYS A 193 -4.12 42.69 31.63
C LYS A 193 -5.23 41.74 32.06
N GLU A 194 -6.46 41.99 31.64
CA GLU A 194 -7.63 41.16 31.98
C GLU A 194 -7.81 39.97 31.00
N SER A 195 -7.47 40.18 29.71
CA SER A 195 -7.61 39.13 28.66
C SER A 195 -6.40 38.20 28.53
N GLY A 196 -5.25 38.61 29.09
CA GLY A 196 -3.98 37.91 28.87
C GLY A 196 -3.47 38.02 27.40
N PRO A 197 -2.44 37.25 27.02
CA PRO A 197 -1.96 37.22 25.66
C PRO A 197 -3.03 36.70 24.72
N VAL A 198 -3.05 37.25 23.48
CA VAL A 198 -3.95 36.79 22.42
C VAL A 198 -3.15 35.88 21.49
N LEU A 199 -3.52 34.60 21.49
CA LEU A 199 -2.81 33.54 20.78
C LEU A 199 -3.58 33.11 19.53
N SER A 200 -2.86 32.90 18.45
CA SER A 200 -3.36 32.19 17.28
C SER A 200 -3.48 30.70 17.60
N ALA A 201 -4.58 30.09 17.21
CA ALA A 201 -4.82 28.67 17.40
C ALA A 201 -5.12 27.97 16.08
N ILE A 202 -4.57 26.77 15.92
CA ILE A 202 -5.00 25.79 14.91
C ILE A 202 -5.96 24.84 15.60
N ALA A 203 -7.14 24.63 15.04
CA ALA A 203 -8.17 23.81 15.63
C ALA A 203 -8.54 22.61 14.73
N SER A 204 -9.04 21.54 15.35
CA SER A 204 -9.76 20.50 14.62
C SER A 204 -11.09 21.05 14.05
N PRO A 205 -11.65 20.44 12.99
CA PRO A 205 -12.85 20.96 12.33
C PRO A 205 -14.02 21.21 13.27
N ARG A 206 -14.34 20.25 14.13
CA ARG A 206 -15.45 20.35 15.09
C ARG A 206 -15.18 21.40 16.17
N THR A 207 -13.95 21.48 16.65
CA THR A 207 -13.57 22.51 17.63
C THR A 207 -13.64 23.91 17.02
N ALA A 208 -13.23 24.04 15.75
CA ALA A 208 -13.34 25.30 15.01
C ALA A 208 -14.81 25.72 14.79
N GLU A 209 -15.71 24.79 14.51
CA GLU A 209 -17.15 25.06 14.40
C GLU A 209 -17.75 25.53 15.72
N LEU A 210 -17.37 24.92 16.85
CA LEU A 210 -17.86 25.27 18.18
C LEU A 210 -17.36 26.64 18.63
N LEU A 211 -16.11 26.99 18.34
CA LEU A 211 -15.53 28.28 18.71
C LEU A 211 -15.90 29.40 17.73
N GLY A 212 -16.12 29.07 16.47
CA GLY A 212 -16.34 30.07 15.42
C GLY A 212 -15.13 30.99 15.22
N ALA A 213 -15.35 32.14 14.58
CA ALA A 213 -14.30 33.12 14.30
C ALA A 213 -14.04 34.09 15.47
N GLY A 214 -14.70 33.88 16.59
CA GLY A 214 -14.63 34.76 17.78
C GLY A 214 -13.33 34.60 18.56
N ARG A 215 -13.12 35.57 19.50
CA ARG A 215 -12.08 35.45 20.50
C ARG A 215 -12.69 34.93 21.79
N HIS A 216 -12.04 33.94 22.37
CA HIS A 216 -12.49 33.32 23.63
C HIS A 216 -11.37 33.41 24.65
N SER A 217 -11.72 33.80 25.87
CA SER A 217 -10.77 33.98 26.96
C SER A 217 -10.91 32.85 27.97
N TRP A 218 -9.78 32.31 28.39
CA TRP A 218 -9.67 31.29 29.41
C TRP A 218 -8.81 31.76 30.60
N GLY A 219 -9.08 31.19 31.75
CA GLY A 219 -8.26 31.36 32.96
C GLY A 219 -8.09 30.04 33.63
N GLY A 220 -6.86 29.67 33.97
CA GLY A 220 -6.57 28.36 34.56
C GLY A 220 -5.12 28.22 35.01
N PRO A 221 -4.63 27.01 35.20
CA PRO A 221 -3.27 26.73 35.66
C PRO A 221 -2.18 27.38 34.79
N LEU A 222 -2.43 27.48 33.47
CA LEU A 222 -1.51 28.10 32.51
C LEU A 222 -1.53 29.63 32.53
N GLY A 223 -2.42 30.24 33.33
CA GLY A 223 -2.64 31.67 33.34
C GLY A 223 -3.92 32.09 32.64
N ARG A 224 -4.03 33.40 32.39
CA ARG A 224 -5.11 33.93 31.53
C ARG A 224 -4.59 34.11 30.12
N PHE A 225 -5.36 33.68 29.14
CA PHE A 225 -5.06 33.84 27.71
C PHE A 225 -6.35 33.92 26.91
N THR A 226 -6.23 34.45 25.71
CA THR A 226 -7.34 34.53 24.76
C THR A 226 -6.92 33.82 23.48
N LEU A 227 -7.77 32.95 22.95
CA LEU A 227 -7.52 32.22 21.69
C LEU A 227 -8.41 32.75 20.58
N GLN A 228 -7.86 32.76 19.38
CA GLN A 228 -8.60 32.94 18.14
C GLN A 228 -8.16 31.85 17.16
N VAL A 229 -9.12 31.10 16.61
CA VAL A 229 -8.85 30.09 15.59
C VAL A 229 -8.46 30.80 14.28
N THR A 230 -7.25 30.51 13.80
CA THR A 230 -6.69 31.11 12.57
C THR A 230 -6.62 30.11 11.43
N GLU A 231 -6.50 28.81 11.76
CA GLU A 231 -6.41 27.74 10.75
C GLU A 231 -7.10 26.48 11.27
N VAL A 232 -7.61 25.63 10.35
CA VAL A 232 -8.27 24.37 10.66
C VAL A 232 -7.48 23.21 10.08
N ARG A 233 -7.21 22.20 10.88
CA ARG A 233 -6.53 20.97 10.47
C ARG A 233 -7.26 19.73 11.00
N PRO A 234 -7.39 18.65 10.22
CA PRO A 234 -8.13 17.46 10.68
C PRO A 234 -7.37 16.63 11.72
N THR A 235 -6.04 16.75 11.78
CA THR A 235 -5.18 15.97 12.66
C THR A 235 -3.98 16.77 13.13
N THR A 236 -3.35 16.33 14.22
CA THR A 236 -2.06 16.85 14.69
C THR A 236 -1.25 15.72 15.35
N PRO A 237 0.08 15.70 15.28
CA PRO A 237 0.92 14.65 15.86
C PRO A 237 0.74 14.46 17.38
N ALA A 238 0.58 15.52 18.14
CA ALA A 238 0.45 15.43 19.60
C ALA A 238 -0.86 14.75 20.04
N LEU A 239 -1.94 14.95 19.29
CA LEU A 239 -3.31 14.53 19.61
C LEU A 239 -3.97 13.89 18.38
N PRO A 240 -3.40 12.81 17.83
CA PRO A 240 -3.95 12.19 16.65
C PRO A 240 -5.32 11.58 16.95
N GLY A 241 -6.28 11.80 16.04
CA GLY A 241 -7.63 11.27 16.17
C GLY A 241 -8.50 11.88 17.28
N GLN A 242 -8.04 12.95 17.93
CA GLN A 242 -8.80 13.68 18.95
C GLN A 242 -9.18 15.08 18.47
N GLU A 243 -10.19 15.67 19.11
CA GLU A 243 -10.48 17.09 18.96
C GLU A 243 -9.41 17.91 19.69
N PHE A 244 -8.88 18.93 19.05
CA PHE A 244 -7.72 19.65 19.56
C PHE A 244 -7.71 21.15 19.27
N LEU A 245 -6.92 21.84 20.11
CA LEU A 245 -6.41 23.18 19.87
C LEU A 245 -4.89 23.14 19.94
N LEU A 246 -4.21 23.74 18.99
CA LEU A 246 -2.76 23.85 18.93
C LEU A 246 -2.36 25.32 19.02
N VAL A 247 -1.47 25.67 19.94
CA VAL A 247 -1.07 27.06 20.24
C VAL A 247 0.45 27.17 20.42
N ASP A 248 0.97 28.40 20.24
CA ASP A 248 2.38 28.70 20.54
C ASP A 248 2.61 28.76 22.07
N GLY A 249 3.68 28.15 22.52
CA GLY A 249 4.10 28.15 23.92
C GLY A 249 4.89 29.40 24.37
N ALA A 250 5.29 30.27 23.45
CA ALA A 250 6.14 31.44 23.75
C ALA A 250 5.54 32.34 24.85
N ASP A 251 4.21 32.55 24.81
CA ASP A 251 3.49 33.40 25.76
C ASP A 251 2.86 32.62 26.92
N LEU A 252 3.14 31.31 27.04
CA LEU A 252 2.62 30.43 28.08
C LEU A 252 3.76 29.75 28.87
N PRO A 253 4.55 30.50 29.66
CA PRO A 253 5.74 29.98 30.33
C PRO A 253 5.48 28.88 31.36
N LYS A 254 4.22 28.72 31.80
CA LYS A 254 3.80 27.66 32.73
C LYS A 254 3.50 26.33 32.01
N ALA A 255 3.47 26.31 30.69
CA ALA A 255 3.21 25.10 29.92
C ALA A 255 4.48 24.25 29.80
N LEU A 256 4.84 23.56 30.90
CA LEU A 256 5.99 22.66 30.92
C LEU A 256 5.70 21.41 30.10
N PRO A 257 6.64 20.89 29.32
CA PRO A 257 6.44 19.73 28.46
C PRO A 257 5.98 18.49 29.23
N THR A 258 4.93 17.82 28.73
CA THR A 258 4.44 16.54 29.22
C THR A 258 4.65 15.41 28.21
N LEU A 259 5.00 15.78 26.96
CA LEU A 259 5.14 14.89 25.82
C LEU A 259 6.35 15.32 24.99
N VAL A 260 7.16 14.35 24.58
CA VAL A 260 8.20 14.51 23.56
C VAL A 260 7.89 13.56 22.40
N LEU A 261 7.79 14.13 21.22
CA LEU A 261 7.63 13.38 19.97
C LEU A 261 8.95 13.36 19.22
N ALA A 262 9.28 12.22 18.62
CA ALA A 262 10.47 12.07 17.80
C ALA A 262 10.16 11.38 16.48
N THR A 263 10.77 11.87 15.40
CA THR A 263 10.70 11.26 14.08
C THR A 263 12.08 10.88 13.59
N GLY A 264 12.15 9.79 12.81
CA GLY A 264 13.41 9.32 12.25
C GLY A 264 13.31 7.95 11.62
N SER A 265 14.45 7.36 11.30
CA SER A 265 14.50 6.03 10.69
C SER A 265 15.59 5.19 11.36
N GLY A 266 15.27 3.92 11.67
CA GLY A 266 16.24 3.04 12.34
C GLY A 266 16.55 3.49 13.76
N LEU A 267 15.55 3.94 14.51
CA LEU A 267 15.67 4.44 15.88
C LEU A 267 16.32 3.38 16.79
N ASP A 268 17.31 3.76 17.57
CA ASP A 268 17.82 2.92 18.66
C ASP A 268 16.79 2.86 19.80
N THR A 269 15.98 1.79 19.78
CA THR A 269 14.93 1.56 20.75
C THR A 269 15.45 1.37 22.17
N ALA A 270 16.67 0.83 22.34
CA ALA A 270 17.27 0.62 23.65
C ALA A 270 17.71 1.96 24.28
N ALA A 271 18.31 2.84 23.47
CA ALA A 271 18.69 4.17 23.89
C ALA A 271 17.46 5.04 24.19
N LEU A 272 16.39 4.98 23.37
CA LEU A 272 15.13 5.67 23.66
C LEU A 272 14.48 5.19 24.96
N LYS A 273 14.47 3.88 25.19
CA LYS A 273 13.94 3.32 26.44
C LYS A 273 14.74 3.81 27.65
N LYS A 274 16.07 3.81 27.56
CA LYS A 274 16.94 4.33 28.61
C LYS A 274 16.67 5.81 28.89
N ALA A 275 16.46 6.63 27.87
CA ALA A 275 16.11 8.04 28.02
C ALA A 275 14.73 8.20 28.70
N ALA A 276 13.73 7.42 28.30
CA ALA A 276 12.41 7.43 28.93
C ALA A 276 12.47 6.96 30.41
N ASP A 277 13.20 5.88 30.69
CA ASP A 277 13.38 5.35 32.05
C ASP A 277 14.08 6.39 32.96
N SER A 278 15.03 7.16 32.41
CA SER A 278 15.72 8.23 33.16
C SER A 278 14.83 9.42 33.51
N ALA A 279 13.72 9.59 32.78
CA ALA A 279 12.74 10.65 33.05
C ALA A 279 11.89 10.38 34.31
N GLY A 280 11.93 9.16 34.85
CA GLY A 280 11.31 8.78 36.12
C GLY A 280 10.08 7.89 35.95
N GLU A 281 9.51 7.50 37.09
CA GLU A 281 8.30 6.66 37.15
C GLU A 281 7.13 7.32 36.42
N HIS A 282 6.28 6.48 35.80
CA HIS A 282 5.10 6.89 35.02
C HIS A 282 5.43 7.59 33.70
N THR A 283 6.65 7.45 33.19
CA THR A 283 7.00 7.85 31.83
C THR A 283 6.78 6.66 30.90
N GLU A 284 5.96 6.85 29.90
CA GLU A 284 5.63 5.83 28.91
C GLU A 284 6.33 6.13 27.60
N LEU A 285 6.99 5.11 27.04
CA LEU A 285 7.55 5.15 25.69
C LEU A 285 6.68 4.31 24.77
N THR A 286 6.06 4.96 23.82
CA THR A 286 5.30 4.30 22.75
C THR A 286 6.07 4.42 21.43
N LEU A 287 6.32 3.31 20.76
CA LEU A 287 7.01 3.25 19.48
C LEU A 287 6.03 2.83 18.39
N ARG A 288 6.04 3.53 17.27
CA ARG A 288 5.22 3.19 16.08
C ARG A 288 5.44 1.75 15.62
N THR A 289 6.69 1.25 15.69
CA THR A 289 7.02 -0.13 15.33
C THR A 289 6.39 -1.15 16.28
N ALA A 290 6.31 -0.85 17.56
CA ALA A 290 5.67 -1.70 18.56
C ALA A 290 4.14 -1.71 18.40
N GLU A 291 3.52 -0.55 18.19
CA GLU A 291 2.08 -0.44 17.90
C GLU A 291 1.72 -1.18 16.62
N ARG A 292 2.52 -1.04 15.55
CA ARG A 292 2.33 -1.79 14.32
C ARG A 292 2.40 -3.30 14.55
N ALA A 293 3.35 -3.77 15.37
CA ALA A 293 3.48 -5.19 15.71
C ALA A 293 2.26 -5.69 16.50
N ALA A 294 1.71 -4.90 17.42
CA ALA A 294 0.52 -5.24 18.18
C ALA A 294 -0.71 -5.49 17.29
N PHE A 295 -0.84 -4.77 16.18
CA PHE A 295 -1.90 -5.03 15.19
C PHE A 295 -1.71 -6.35 14.43
N THR A 296 -0.50 -6.93 14.43
CA THR A 296 -0.20 -8.19 13.74
C THR A 296 -0.46 -9.42 14.63
N ASP A 297 -0.41 -9.25 15.94
CA ASP A 297 -0.49 -10.35 16.91
C ASP A 297 -1.92 -10.88 17.15
N SER A 298 -2.93 -10.30 16.50
CA SER A 298 -4.30 -10.84 16.57
C SER A 298 -4.42 -12.19 15.85
N PRO A 299 -4.86 -13.27 16.54
CA PRO A 299 -4.95 -14.61 15.95
C PRO A 299 -5.88 -14.68 14.73
N LEU A 300 -6.93 -13.88 14.69
CA LEU A 300 -7.88 -13.79 13.58
C LEU A 300 -7.24 -13.15 12.33
N GLN A 301 -6.46 -12.10 12.53
CA GLN A 301 -5.82 -11.36 11.45
C GLN A 301 -4.65 -12.14 10.86
N SER A 302 -3.82 -12.76 11.70
CA SER A 302 -2.72 -13.63 11.26
C SER A 302 -3.24 -14.88 10.53
N GLY A 303 -4.40 -15.41 10.93
CA GLY A 303 -5.08 -16.51 10.23
C GLY A 303 -5.55 -16.12 8.82
N ALA A 304 -6.18 -14.95 8.67
CA ALA A 304 -6.63 -14.44 7.38
C ALA A 304 -5.44 -14.18 6.42
N GLU A 305 -4.36 -13.60 6.92
CA GLU A 305 -3.14 -13.35 6.16
C GLU A 305 -2.49 -14.64 5.66
N ARG A 306 -2.38 -15.66 6.53
CA ARG A 306 -1.87 -16.99 6.13
C ARG A 306 -2.75 -17.67 5.08
N LEU A 307 -4.08 -17.59 5.21
CA LEU A 307 -5.01 -18.09 4.20
C LEU A 307 -4.83 -17.39 2.85
N TYR A 308 -4.63 -16.07 2.87
CA TYR A 308 -4.35 -15.30 1.66
C TYR A 308 -3.02 -15.69 1.01
N LEU A 309 -1.95 -15.84 1.78
CA LEU A 309 -0.65 -16.30 1.29
C LEU A 309 -0.74 -17.70 0.68
N VAL A 310 -1.46 -18.62 1.33
CA VAL A 310 -1.71 -19.97 0.80
C VAL A 310 -2.51 -19.91 -0.51
N ALA A 311 -3.54 -19.07 -0.59
CA ALA A 311 -4.34 -18.91 -1.80
C ALA A 311 -3.52 -18.34 -2.96
N VAL A 312 -2.68 -17.34 -2.70
CA VAL A 312 -1.75 -16.77 -3.69
C VAL A 312 -0.74 -17.83 -4.17
N ALA A 313 -0.13 -18.56 -3.23
CA ALA A 313 0.82 -19.63 -3.56
C ALA A 313 0.16 -20.75 -4.39
N ALA A 314 -1.03 -21.19 -4.01
CA ALA A 314 -1.81 -22.17 -4.77
C ALA A 314 -2.15 -21.67 -6.17
N GLY A 315 -2.50 -20.38 -6.32
CA GLY A 315 -2.74 -19.72 -7.62
C GLY A 315 -1.50 -19.74 -8.51
N ILE A 316 -0.33 -19.42 -7.95
CA ILE A 316 0.95 -19.45 -8.69
C ILE A 316 1.28 -20.89 -9.15
N VAL A 317 1.12 -21.88 -8.27
CA VAL A 317 1.34 -23.29 -8.61
C VAL A 317 0.37 -23.76 -9.69
N PHE A 318 -0.90 -23.38 -9.59
CA PHE A 318 -1.90 -23.69 -10.59
C PHE A 318 -1.59 -23.06 -11.95
N ALA A 319 -1.16 -21.79 -11.97
CA ALA A 319 -0.71 -21.11 -13.18
C ALA A 319 0.50 -21.82 -13.81
N ALA A 320 1.48 -22.21 -13.00
CA ALA A 320 2.66 -22.93 -13.47
C ALA A 320 2.29 -24.28 -14.11
N LEU A 321 1.39 -25.04 -13.46
CA LEU A 321 0.90 -26.32 -14.00
C LEU A 321 0.09 -26.12 -15.29
N ALA A 322 -0.74 -25.09 -15.36
CA ALA A 322 -1.51 -24.78 -16.57
C ALA A 322 -0.59 -24.42 -17.76
N VAL A 323 0.44 -23.64 -17.54
CA VAL A 323 1.47 -23.31 -18.55
C VAL A 323 2.21 -24.57 -18.98
N LEU A 324 2.65 -25.37 -18.03
CA LEU A 324 3.37 -26.63 -18.30
C LEU A 324 2.53 -27.58 -19.15
N LEU A 325 1.27 -27.83 -18.77
CA LEU A 325 0.35 -28.68 -19.51
C LEU A 325 0.05 -28.13 -20.91
N SER A 326 -0.11 -26.83 -21.06
CA SER A 326 -0.29 -26.17 -22.36
C SER A 326 0.88 -26.42 -23.30
N LEU A 327 2.09 -26.26 -22.77
CA LEU A 327 3.30 -26.45 -23.54
C LEU A 327 3.54 -27.91 -23.87
N LEU A 328 3.24 -28.86 -22.96
CA LEU A 328 3.34 -30.29 -23.21
C LEU A 328 2.39 -30.76 -24.31
N ARG A 329 1.13 -30.28 -24.31
CA ARG A 329 0.16 -30.59 -25.38
C ARG A 329 0.61 -30.11 -26.75
N SER A 330 1.22 -28.94 -26.82
CA SER A 330 1.72 -28.39 -28.09
C SER A 330 3.07 -28.99 -28.54
N ALA A 331 3.72 -29.79 -27.69
CA ALA A 331 5.05 -30.32 -27.96
C ALA A 331 5.09 -31.27 -29.20
N SER A 332 4.10 -32.13 -29.37
CA SER A 332 4.05 -33.09 -30.50
C SER A 332 3.88 -32.38 -31.84
N GLU A 333 3.03 -31.38 -31.95
CA GLU A 333 2.85 -30.58 -33.15
C GLU A 333 4.09 -29.73 -33.47
N ARG A 334 4.77 -29.23 -32.46
CA ARG A 334 6.00 -28.42 -32.58
C ARG A 334 7.19 -29.26 -33.04
N THR A 335 7.33 -30.50 -32.56
CA THR A 335 8.42 -31.38 -32.97
C THR A 335 8.30 -31.77 -34.44
N ALA A 336 7.11 -32.09 -34.93
CA ALA A 336 6.89 -32.38 -36.36
C ALA A 336 7.24 -31.20 -37.29
N LEU A 337 6.91 -29.99 -36.87
CA LEU A 337 7.23 -28.78 -37.60
C LEU A 337 8.73 -28.45 -37.62
N LEU A 338 9.37 -28.55 -36.43
CA LEU A 338 10.81 -28.33 -36.34
C LEU A 338 11.60 -29.34 -37.19
N ALA A 339 11.13 -30.60 -37.28
CA ALA A 339 11.70 -31.58 -38.15
C ALA A 339 11.63 -31.16 -39.63
N ARG A 340 10.46 -30.68 -40.09
CA ARG A 340 10.29 -30.14 -41.46
C ARG A 340 11.14 -28.91 -41.74
N LEU A 341 11.27 -27.98 -40.77
CA LEU A 341 12.11 -26.78 -40.92
C LEU A 341 13.61 -27.12 -40.92
N ARG A 342 14.03 -28.17 -40.21
CA ARG A 342 15.41 -28.67 -40.22
C ARG A 342 15.79 -29.27 -41.57
N THR A 343 14.88 -29.96 -42.25
CA THR A 343 15.15 -30.44 -43.62
C THR A 343 15.32 -29.29 -44.62
N MET A 344 14.80 -28.09 -44.28
CA MET A 344 15.03 -26.86 -45.06
C MET A 344 16.27 -26.07 -44.62
N GLY A 345 17.12 -26.60 -43.72
CA GLY A 345 18.39 -25.99 -43.32
C GLY A 345 18.33 -25.14 -42.02
N LEU A 346 17.26 -25.23 -41.21
CA LEU A 346 17.18 -24.48 -39.96
C LEU A 346 18.12 -25.10 -38.90
N SER A 347 19.02 -24.28 -38.33
CA SER A 347 19.93 -24.75 -37.29
C SER A 347 19.20 -24.99 -35.95
N ALA A 348 19.75 -25.88 -35.12
CA ALA A 348 19.17 -26.18 -33.77
C ALA A 348 19.07 -24.94 -32.86
N ARG A 349 20.01 -23.97 -33.03
CA ARG A 349 19.98 -22.69 -32.27
C ARG A 349 18.83 -21.78 -32.74
N GLN A 350 18.59 -21.73 -34.07
CA GLN A 350 17.50 -20.97 -34.66
C GLN A 350 16.14 -21.56 -34.29
N GLY A 351 16.01 -22.89 -34.25
CA GLY A 351 14.80 -23.57 -33.75
C GLY A 351 14.47 -23.27 -32.32
N ARG A 352 15.47 -23.22 -31.41
CA ARG A 352 15.28 -22.82 -30.02
C ARG A 352 14.82 -21.37 -29.87
N ARG A 353 15.46 -20.45 -30.62
CA ARG A 353 15.05 -19.03 -30.62
C ARG A 353 13.62 -18.85 -31.14
N LEU A 354 13.23 -19.63 -32.16
CA LEU A 354 11.86 -19.59 -32.69
C LEU A 354 10.81 -19.98 -31.64
N LEU A 355 11.06 -21.05 -30.86
CA LEU A 355 10.13 -21.49 -29.77
C LEU A 355 9.97 -20.44 -28.70
N VAL A 356 11.07 -19.81 -28.27
CA VAL A 356 11.00 -18.72 -27.26
C VAL A 356 10.29 -17.49 -27.83
N LEU A 357 10.60 -17.11 -29.08
CA LEU A 357 9.94 -15.97 -29.74
C LEU A 357 8.45 -16.22 -30.04
N GLU A 358 8.02 -17.47 -30.19
CA GLU A 358 6.59 -17.84 -30.32
C GLU A 358 5.86 -17.73 -28.98
N ALA A 359 6.50 -18.11 -27.86
CA ALA A 359 5.91 -18.06 -26.53
C ALA A 359 5.86 -16.63 -25.93
N LEU A 360 6.85 -15.78 -26.26
CA LEU A 360 7.02 -14.46 -25.67
C LEU A 360 5.83 -13.50 -25.90
N PRO A 361 5.28 -13.34 -27.11
CA PRO A 361 4.14 -12.46 -27.35
C PRO A 361 2.89 -12.87 -26.57
N GLN A 362 2.66 -14.19 -26.42
CA GLN A 362 1.54 -14.71 -25.65
C GLN A 362 1.71 -14.43 -24.16
N ALA A 363 2.92 -14.63 -23.62
CA ALA A 363 3.26 -14.35 -22.24
C ALA A 363 3.13 -12.86 -21.91
N VAL A 364 3.63 -11.98 -22.76
CA VAL A 364 3.53 -10.53 -22.60
C VAL A 364 2.09 -10.06 -22.65
N LEU A 365 1.28 -10.58 -23.58
CA LEU A 365 -0.15 -10.26 -23.65
C LEU A 365 -0.92 -10.77 -22.44
N ALA A 366 -0.61 -11.97 -21.95
CA ALA A 366 -1.20 -12.50 -20.72
C ALA A 366 -0.82 -11.64 -19.51
N ALA A 367 0.44 -11.23 -19.39
CA ALA A 367 0.91 -10.36 -18.32
C ALA A 367 0.27 -8.97 -18.38
N ALA A 368 0.22 -8.34 -19.53
CA ALA A 368 -0.43 -7.05 -19.73
C ALA A 368 -1.94 -7.13 -19.44
N GLY A 369 -2.58 -8.20 -19.90
CA GLY A 369 -3.98 -8.49 -19.59
C GLY A 369 -4.24 -8.67 -18.11
N CYS A 370 -3.36 -9.39 -17.42
CA CYS A 370 -3.43 -9.57 -15.96
C CYS A 370 -3.37 -8.23 -15.22
N VAL A 371 -2.39 -7.37 -15.54
CA VAL A 371 -2.27 -6.05 -14.94
C VAL A 371 -3.52 -5.20 -15.17
N LEU A 372 -4.04 -5.20 -16.41
CA LEU A 372 -5.26 -4.48 -16.75
C LEU A 372 -6.47 -4.99 -15.97
N VAL A 373 -6.66 -6.32 -15.95
CA VAL A 373 -7.78 -6.97 -15.25
C VAL A 373 -7.69 -6.74 -13.75
N ALA A 374 -6.50 -6.87 -13.15
CA ALA A 374 -6.29 -6.63 -11.74
C ALA A 374 -6.59 -5.16 -11.37
N ARG A 375 -6.15 -4.20 -12.18
CA ARG A 375 -6.47 -2.78 -11.97
C ARG A 375 -7.96 -2.49 -12.05
N VAL A 376 -8.65 -3.07 -13.04
CA VAL A 376 -10.10 -2.91 -13.19
C VAL A 376 -10.82 -3.58 -12.01
N ALA A 377 -10.40 -4.76 -11.60
CA ALA A 377 -10.97 -5.46 -10.46
C ALA A 377 -10.80 -4.64 -9.17
N LEU A 378 -9.60 -4.13 -8.91
CA LEU A 378 -9.32 -3.26 -7.77
C LEU A 378 -10.16 -1.98 -7.80
N ALA A 379 -10.26 -1.30 -8.93
CA ALA A 379 -11.08 -0.09 -9.07
C ALA A 379 -12.58 -0.33 -8.86
N LEU A 380 -13.09 -1.50 -9.27
CA LEU A 380 -14.50 -1.86 -9.10
C LEU A 380 -14.83 -2.33 -7.67
N THR A 381 -13.85 -2.85 -6.94
CA THR A 381 -14.04 -3.37 -5.58
C THR A 381 -13.59 -2.39 -4.49
N ALA A 382 -12.84 -1.34 -4.84
CA ALA A 382 -12.31 -0.36 -3.89
C ALA A 382 -13.40 0.29 -3.02
N ASP A 383 -14.57 0.58 -3.59
CA ASP A 383 -15.69 1.23 -2.89
C ASP A 383 -16.56 0.24 -2.10
N GLY A 384 -16.34 -1.07 -2.24
CA GLY A 384 -17.23 -2.11 -1.66
C GLY A 384 -16.55 -3.00 -0.61
N VAL A 385 -15.25 -2.88 -0.40
CA VAL A 385 -14.50 -3.70 0.56
C VAL A 385 -13.92 -2.79 1.63
N SER A 386 -14.54 -2.80 2.81
CA SER A 386 -13.97 -2.18 4.01
C SER A 386 -12.83 -3.07 4.54
N LEU A 387 -11.60 -2.73 4.16
CA LEU A 387 -10.39 -3.39 4.69
C LEU A 387 -10.17 -3.07 6.18
N GLU A 388 -10.86 -2.08 6.72
CA GLU A 388 -10.77 -1.62 8.10
C GLU A 388 -11.01 -2.76 9.09
N LEU A 389 -12.06 -3.55 8.88
CA LEU A 389 -12.39 -4.72 9.72
C LEU A 389 -11.34 -5.84 9.67
N LEU A 390 -10.57 -5.93 8.58
CA LEU A 390 -9.52 -6.93 8.40
C LEU A 390 -8.15 -6.43 8.88
N ALA A 391 -7.93 -5.12 8.83
CA ALA A 391 -6.64 -4.51 9.13
C ALA A 391 -6.51 -4.09 10.60
N LEU A 392 -7.60 -3.64 11.24
CA LEU A 392 -7.58 -2.95 12.50
C LEU A 392 -8.60 -3.51 13.50
N PRO A 393 -8.31 -3.46 14.80
CA PRO A 393 -9.29 -3.74 15.84
C PRO A 393 -10.40 -2.66 15.85
N PRO A 394 -11.59 -2.96 16.44
CA PRO A 394 -12.67 -2.00 16.58
C PRO A 394 -12.22 -0.74 17.33
N GLY A 395 -12.58 0.45 16.83
CA GLY A 395 -12.27 1.75 17.48
C GLY A 395 -11.30 2.64 16.67
N PHE A 396 -10.80 2.18 15.51
CA PHE A 396 -9.97 2.98 14.62
C PHE A 396 -10.74 3.50 13.39
N ASP A 397 -11.95 4.05 13.62
CA ASP A 397 -12.84 4.51 12.54
C ASP A 397 -12.27 5.68 11.71
N ALA A 398 -11.22 6.33 12.20
CA ALA A 398 -10.54 7.43 11.50
C ALA A 398 -9.58 6.97 10.38
N VAL A 399 -9.27 5.67 10.30
CA VAL A 399 -8.35 5.13 9.30
C VAL A 399 -9.12 4.50 8.16
N THR A 400 -9.27 5.21 7.05
CA THR A 400 -9.82 4.62 5.83
C THR A 400 -8.75 3.74 5.17
N ALA A 401 -8.93 2.43 5.22
CA ALA A 401 -8.13 1.47 4.50
C ALA A 401 -8.54 1.45 3.03
N VAL A 402 -7.82 2.19 2.20
CA VAL A 402 -8.11 2.27 0.75
C VAL A 402 -7.37 1.17 0.01
N LEU A 403 -8.12 0.38 -0.75
CA LEU A 403 -7.54 -0.59 -1.67
C LEU A 403 -6.77 0.15 -2.78
N ARG A 404 -5.46 0.26 -2.65
CA ARG A 404 -4.61 0.88 -3.67
C ARG A 404 -3.93 -0.19 -4.51
N ALA A 405 -3.87 0.05 -5.83
CA ALA A 405 -3.07 -0.76 -6.73
C ALA A 405 -1.58 -0.49 -6.46
N ASP A 406 -0.99 -1.26 -5.55
CA ASP A 406 0.46 -1.23 -5.37
C ASP A 406 1.15 -1.70 -6.66
N PRO A 407 2.10 -0.93 -7.23
CA PRO A 407 2.80 -1.31 -8.45
C PRO A 407 3.51 -2.66 -8.35
N TRP A 408 4.07 -2.99 -7.20
CA TRP A 408 4.81 -4.23 -6.99
C TRP A 408 3.89 -5.45 -6.95
N SER A 409 2.74 -5.35 -6.31
CA SER A 409 1.72 -6.41 -6.28
C SER A 409 1.16 -6.77 -7.66
N LEU A 410 1.21 -5.82 -8.60
CA LEU A 410 0.80 -6.05 -10.00
C LEU A 410 1.95 -6.52 -10.90
N LEU A 411 3.13 -5.91 -10.77
CA LEU A 411 4.26 -6.17 -11.64
C LEU A 411 4.98 -7.48 -11.33
N VAL A 412 5.08 -7.88 -10.05
CA VAL A 412 5.78 -9.11 -9.66
C VAL A 412 5.10 -10.36 -10.21
N PRO A 413 3.77 -10.58 -10.06
CA PRO A 413 3.11 -11.71 -10.70
C PRO A 413 3.18 -11.67 -12.23
N ALA A 414 3.03 -10.49 -12.83
CA ALA A 414 3.10 -10.31 -14.27
C ALA A 414 4.50 -10.66 -14.82
N ALA A 415 5.57 -10.15 -14.23
CA ALA A 415 6.93 -10.48 -14.60
C ALA A 415 7.26 -11.96 -14.35
N GLY A 416 6.82 -12.48 -13.20
CA GLY A 416 6.98 -13.90 -12.84
C GLY A 416 6.35 -14.83 -13.88
N SER A 417 5.18 -14.51 -14.41
CA SER A 417 4.50 -15.29 -15.45
C SER A 417 5.25 -15.28 -16.78
N VAL A 418 5.80 -14.14 -17.17
CA VAL A 418 6.62 -14.04 -18.39
C VAL A 418 7.89 -14.86 -18.23
N LEU A 419 8.59 -14.71 -17.10
CA LEU A 419 9.80 -15.49 -16.80
C LEU A 419 9.52 -16.98 -16.76
N LEU A 420 8.44 -17.41 -16.11
CA LEU A 420 8.03 -18.82 -16.06
C LEU A 420 7.77 -19.36 -17.47
N THR A 421 7.02 -18.63 -18.29
CA THR A 421 6.70 -19.05 -19.66
C THR A 421 7.98 -19.18 -20.52
N VAL A 422 8.89 -18.24 -20.41
CA VAL A 422 10.18 -18.28 -21.10
C VAL A 422 11.04 -19.44 -20.60
N ALA A 423 11.11 -19.65 -19.28
CA ALA A 423 11.87 -20.73 -18.68
C ALA A 423 11.34 -22.12 -19.12
N VAL A 424 10.02 -22.31 -19.10
CA VAL A 424 9.41 -23.57 -19.55
C VAL A 424 9.60 -23.78 -21.06
N ALA A 425 9.46 -22.74 -21.89
CA ALA A 425 9.73 -22.82 -23.34
C ALA A 425 11.20 -23.16 -23.62
N ALA A 426 12.14 -22.58 -22.89
CA ALA A 426 13.57 -22.87 -22.99
C ALA A 426 13.90 -24.31 -22.55
N ALA A 427 13.32 -24.76 -21.43
CA ALA A 427 13.48 -26.13 -20.93
C ALA A 427 12.97 -27.17 -21.93
N GLN A 428 11.80 -26.92 -22.54
CA GLN A 428 11.28 -27.80 -23.60
C GLN A 428 12.17 -27.81 -24.81
N ALA A 429 12.64 -26.64 -25.25
CA ALA A 429 13.56 -26.54 -26.39
C ALA A 429 14.88 -27.30 -26.14
N TRP A 430 15.35 -27.30 -24.89
CA TRP A 430 16.55 -28.05 -24.49
C TRP A 430 16.29 -29.57 -24.44
N TRP A 431 15.15 -29.99 -23.85
CA TRP A 431 14.79 -31.41 -23.79
C TRP A 431 14.56 -32.04 -25.17
N THR A 432 13.84 -31.34 -26.05
CA THR A 432 13.64 -31.79 -27.44
C THR A 432 14.95 -31.91 -28.22
N ALA A 433 15.91 -31.00 -27.98
CA ALA A 433 17.23 -31.06 -28.60
C ALA A 433 18.05 -32.30 -28.15
N ARG A 434 17.93 -32.68 -26.88
CA ARG A 434 18.62 -33.88 -26.36
C ARG A 434 18.04 -35.19 -26.86
N ARG A 435 16.72 -35.29 -27.01
CA ARG A 435 16.05 -36.50 -27.50
C ARG A 435 16.36 -36.78 -28.98
N THR A 436 16.45 -35.74 -29.81
CA THR A 436 16.83 -35.90 -31.23
C THR A 436 18.29 -36.31 -31.40
N ALA A 437 19.22 -35.84 -30.57
CA ALA A 437 20.60 -36.28 -30.59
C ALA A 437 20.76 -37.76 -30.20
N ALA A 438 19.99 -38.25 -29.24
CA ALA A 438 20.01 -39.67 -28.82
C ALA A 438 19.43 -40.62 -29.88
N THR A 439 18.44 -40.18 -30.68
CA THR A 439 17.85 -40.96 -31.78
C THR A 439 18.77 -41.00 -33.02
N GLU A 440 19.49 -39.92 -33.32
CA GLU A 440 20.47 -39.87 -34.42
C GLU A 440 21.71 -40.73 -34.14
N LEU A 441 22.17 -40.78 -32.85
CA LEU A 441 23.26 -41.65 -32.44
C LEU A 441 22.87 -43.13 -32.51
N ARG A 442 21.64 -43.50 -32.19
CA ARG A 442 21.15 -44.91 -32.33
C ARG A 442 20.94 -45.34 -33.80
N ALA A 443 20.63 -44.39 -34.67
CA ALA A 443 20.49 -44.67 -36.12
C ALA A 443 21.86 -44.75 -36.84
N GLY A 444 22.93 -44.19 -36.28
CA GLY A 444 24.29 -44.24 -36.78
C GLY A 444 25.05 -45.54 -36.48
N ASP A 445 24.70 -46.24 -35.36
CA ASP A 445 25.33 -47.50 -34.96
C ASP A 445 24.76 -48.73 -35.65
N GLY A 446 23.81 -48.56 -36.56
CA GLY A 446 23.17 -49.65 -37.32
C GLY A 446 23.62 -49.76 -38.79
N ARG A 447 24.79 -49.23 -39.16
CA ARG A 447 25.40 -49.42 -40.50
C ARG A 447 26.78 -50.05 -40.38
#